data_73b7512224c3b824f674d9b49226a893
#
_entry.id   73b7512224c3b824f674d9b49226a893
#
_cell.length_a   1.000
_cell.length_b   1.000
_cell.length_c   1.000
_cell.angle_alpha   90.00
_cell.angle_beta   90.00
_cell.angle_gamma   90.00
#
_symmetry.space_group_name_H-M   'P 1'
#
loop_
_entity.id
_entity.type
_entity.pdbx_description
1 polymer ?
#
loop_
_entity_poly.entity_id
_entity_poly.type
_entity_poly.pdbx_seq_one_letter_code
_entity_poly.pdbx_strand_id
1 'polypeptide(L)'
;MTDVIGTEQVAKATALLQRYKTGKAALDKRIVNNELWFRMQHWANYQNEMMEGKPKPSSGWLFNSIANKHADAMDNYPEPNVLPRAADDEQTAKVLSKILPVLLEQAEYEQVYSDTWWRKLKQGTGVKGVFWDPEARGGVGEIAIRPMNLLMLYWEPGVQDIQDSPDLFHLSLEDTARLTA
;
A
#
# COMPACT_ATOMS: atom_id res chain seq x y z
N MET A 1 11.43 -12.64 -25.00
CA MET A 1 12.22 -13.72 -24.39
C MET A 1 11.85 -13.73 -22.93
N THR A 2 11.01 -14.66 -22.50
CA THR A 2 10.72 -14.86 -21.07
C THR A 2 11.94 -15.58 -20.48
N ASP A 3 12.76 -14.86 -19.71
CA ASP A 3 13.83 -15.49 -18.95
C ASP A 3 13.20 -16.50 -17.99
N VAL A 4 13.44 -17.79 -18.25
CA VAL A 4 13.00 -18.87 -17.36
C VAL A 4 13.81 -18.72 -16.07
N ILE A 5 13.14 -18.30 -14.99
CA ILE A 5 13.76 -18.16 -13.68
C ILE A 5 14.27 -19.53 -13.23
N GLY A 6 15.58 -19.66 -13.03
CA GLY A 6 16.20 -20.92 -12.64
C GLY A 6 15.88 -21.29 -11.19
N THR A 7 15.89 -22.61 -10.89
CA THR A 7 15.60 -23.14 -9.54
C THR A 7 16.49 -22.52 -8.45
N GLU A 8 17.73 -22.21 -8.77
CA GLU A 8 18.67 -21.55 -7.84
C GLU A 8 18.24 -20.13 -7.49
N GLN A 9 17.74 -19.36 -8.48
CA GLN A 9 17.24 -18.00 -8.27
C GLN A 9 16.00 -18.02 -7.39
N VAL A 10 15.09 -18.98 -7.61
CA VAL A 10 13.90 -19.16 -6.77
C VAL A 10 14.30 -19.50 -5.32
N ALA A 11 15.27 -20.39 -5.13
CA ALA A 11 15.74 -20.75 -3.80
C ALA A 11 16.36 -19.53 -3.05
N LYS A 12 17.18 -18.73 -3.73
CA LYS A 12 17.75 -17.47 -3.18
C LYS A 12 16.66 -16.49 -2.81
N ALA A 13 15.69 -16.25 -3.72
CA ALA A 13 14.58 -15.33 -3.47
C ALA A 13 13.72 -15.78 -2.28
N THR A 14 13.47 -17.11 -2.16
CA THR A 14 12.70 -17.65 -1.05
C THR A 14 13.42 -17.49 0.29
N ALA A 15 14.72 -17.73 0.34
CA ALA A 15 15.53 -17.54 1.55
C ALA A 15 15.56 -16.07 1.97
N LEU A 16 15.70 -15.14 1.00
CA LEU A 16 15.70 -13.71 1.22
C LEU A 16 14.34 -13.23 1.72
N LEU A 17 13.26 -13.66 1.09
CA LEU A 17 11.89 -13.38 1.53
C LEU A 17 11.64 -13.84 2.97
N GLN A 18 12.13 -15.03 3.34
CA GLN A 18 11.98 -15.54 4.71
C GLN A 18 12.75 -14.67 5.72
N ARG A 19 13.95 -14.19 5.37
CA ARG A 19 14.70 -13.23 6.18
C ARG A 19 13.91 -11.95 6.39
N TYR A 20 13.31 -11.39 5.32
CA TYR A 20 12.53 -10.16 5.38
C TYR A 20 11.23 -10.33 6.17
N LYS A 21 10.55 -11.47 6.03
CA LYS A 21 9.39 -11.82 6.87
C LYS A 21 9.74 -11.83 8.35
N THR A 22 10.86 -12.45 8.71
CA THR A 22 11.31 -12.49 10.10
C THR A 22 11.61 -11.09 10.65
N GLY A 23 12.31 -10.26 9.88
CA GLY A 23 12.63 -8.88 10.28
C GLY A 23 11.39 -7.99 10.40
N LYS A 24 10.35 -8.26 9.63
CA LYS A 24 9.09 -7.49 9.63
C LYS A 24 8.03 -7.99 10.63
N ALA A 25 8.20 -9.16 11.24
CA ALA A 25 7.18 -9.82 12.05
C ALA A 25 6.59 -8.94 13.17
N ALA A 26 7.43 -8.11 13.82
CA ALA A 26 6.97 -7.17 14.84
C ALA A 26 6.06 -6.07 14.27
N LEU A 27 6.35 -5.58 13.07
CA LEU A 27 5.53 -4.61 12.37
C LEU A 27 4.19 -5.23 11.98
N ASP A 28 4.19 -6.43 11.42
CA ASP A 28 2.97 -7.14 10.99
C ASP A 28 2.05 -7.39 12.18
N LYS A 29 2.60 -7.83 13.32
CA LYS A 29 1.83 -8.00 14.56
C LYS A 29 1.20 -6.68 15.04
N ARG A 30 1.92 -5.57 14.95
CA ARG A 30 1.42 -4.24 15.29
C ARG A 30 0.29 -3.80 14.35
N ILE A 31 0.43 -4.02 13.04
CA ILE A 31 -0.59 -3.69 12.03
C ILE A 31 -1.89 -4.45 12.32
N VAL A 32 -1.80 -5.77 12.56
CA VAL A 32 -2.97 -6.59 12.88
C VAL A 32 -3.64 -6.13 14.17
N ASN A 33 -2.85 -5.84 15.20
CA ASN A 33 -3.37 -5.33 16.47
C ASN A 33 -4.07 -3.97 16.31
N ASN A 34 -3.49 -3.05 15.54
CA ASN A 34 -4.10 -1.75 15.25
C ASN A 34 -5.44 -1.90 14.52
N GLU A 35 -5.56 -2.86 13.61
CA GLU A 35 -6.81 -3.14 12.91
C GLU A 35 -7.88 -3.68 13.88
N LEU A 36 -7.52 -4.55 14.84
CA LEU A 36 -8.42 -5.02 15.88
C LEU A 36 -8.95 -3.85 16.74
N TRP A 37 -8.07 -2.94 17.12
CA TRP A 37 -8.45 -1.75 17.88
C TRP A 37 -9.37 -0.84 17.07
N PHE A 38 -9.09 -0.61 15.82
CA PHE A 38 -9.94 0.17 14.92
C PHE A 38 -11.35 -0.44 14.79
N ARG A 39 -11.44 -1.77 14.72
CA ARG A 39 -12.71 -2.52 14.66
C ARG A 39 -13.40 -2.68 16.02
N MET A 40 -12.95 -1.98 17.04
CA MET A 40 -13.48 -2.07 18.41
C MET A 40 -13.37 -3.48 19.03
N GLN A 41 -12.48 -4.32 18.49
CA GLN A 41 -12.19 -5.66 19.01
C GLN A 41 -11.05 -5.61 20.04
N HIS A 42 -11.16 -4.71 21.02
CA HIS A 42 -10.11 -4.42 22.00
C HIS A 42 -9.71 -5.65 22.84
N TRP A 43 -10.62 -6.57 23.01
CA TRP A 43 -10.45 -7.76 23.85
C TRP A 43 -10.03 -9.02 23.09
N ALA A 44 -9.86 -8.94 21.76
CA ALA A 44 -9.54 -10.10 20.93
C ALA A 44 -8.25 -10.83 21.36
N ASN A 45 -7.24 -10.07 21.83
CA ASN A 45 -5.95 -10.61 22.27
C ASN A 45 -5.91 -11.00 23.75
N TYR A 46 -7.00 -10.80 24.50
CA TYR A 46 -7.08 -11.00 25.95
C TYR A 46 -8.09 -12.09 26.32
N GLN A 47 -8.30 -13.06 25.43
CA GLN A 47 -9.20 -14.19 25.65
C GLN A 47 -8.47 -15.26 26.46
N ASN A 48 -8.47 -15.13 27.78
CA ASN A 48 -7.98 -16.11 28.71
C ASN A 48 -9.07 -16.44 29.75
N GLU A 49 -8.89 -17.54 30.50
CA GLU A 49 -9.84 -18.02 31.52
C GLU A 49 -10.17 -16.93 32.55
N MET A 50 -9.22 -16.06 32.88
CA MET A 50 -9.43 -14.96 33.85
C MET A 50 -10.40 -13.89 33.33
N MET A 51 -10.68 -13.84 32.03
CA MET A 51 -11.58 -12.88 31.40
C MET A 51 -12.94 -13.46 31.04
N GLU A 52 -13.14 -14.75 31.31
CA GLU A 52 -14.43 -15.42 31.08
C GLU A 52 -15.49 -14.86 32.03
N GLY A 53 -16.67 -14.56 31.48
CA GLY A 53 -17.79 -13.98 32.26
C GLY A 53 -17.62 -12.53 32.72
N LYS A 54 -16.48 -11.86 32.44
CA LYS A 54 -16.27 -10.45 32.78
C LYS A 54 -16.81 -9.52 31.70
N PRO A 55 -17.33 -8.31 32.07
CA PRO A 55 -17.72 -7.30 31.10
C PRO A 55 -16.54 -6.89 30.22
N LYS A 56 -16.77 -6.80 28.90
CA LYS A 56 -15.77 -6.40 27.92
C LYS A 56 -16.21 -5.07 27.26
N PRO A 57 -16.13 -3.94 27.97
CA PRO A 57 -16.54 -2.65 27.42
C PRO A 57 -15.66 -2.29 26.23
N SER A 58 -16.26 -1.70 25.21
CA SER A 58 -15.56 -1.15 24.05
C SER A 58 -16.09 0.24 23.74
N SER A 59 -15.27 1.07 23.12
CA SER A 59 -15.67 2.41 22.72
C SER A 59 -15.16 2.73 21.32
N GLY A 60 -15.93 3.52 20.55
CA GLY A 60 -15.60 3.93 19.20
C GLY A 60 -14.72 5.19 19.11
N TRP A 61 -14.07 5.63 20.19
CA TRP A 61 -13.28 6.86 20.19
C TRP A 61 -12.17 6.86 19.14
N LEU A 62 -11.43 5.75 19.03
CA LEU A 62 -10.37 5.60 18.05
C LEU A 62 -10.92 5.63 16.62
N PHE A 63 -12.01 4.89 16.38
CA PHE A 63 -12.69 4.89 15.08
C PHE A 63 -13.12 6.31 14.70
N ASN A 64 -13.80 7.03 15.60
CA ASN A 64 -14.27 8.39 15.33
C ASN A 64 -13.11 9.37 15.07
N SER A 65 -12.03 9.27 15.86
CA SER A 65 -10.84 10.12 15.65
C SER A 65 -10.19 9.87 14.30
N ILE A 66 -10.08 8.61 13.87
CA ILE A 66 -9.50 8.24 12.57
C ILE A 66 -10.44 8.68 11.43
N ALA A 67 -11.75 8.48 11.57
CA ALA A 67 -12.73 8.89 10.56
C ALA A 67 -12.71 10.42 10.33
N ASN A 68 -12.66 11.21 11.38
CA ASN A 68 -12.55 12.67 11.26
C ASN A 68 -11.25 13.10 10.56
N LYS A 69 -10.11 12.51 10.94
CA LYS A 69 -8.83 12.79 10.28
C LYS A 69 -8.81 12.37 8.80
N HIS A 70 -9.52 11.29 8.47
CA HIS A 70 -9.67 10.88 7.09
C HIS A 70 -10.53 11.88 6.30
N ALA A 71 -11.65 12.34 6.86
CA ALA A 71 -12.49 13.36 6.23
C ALA A 71 -11.71 14.65 5.98
N ASP A 72 -10.96 15.15 6.98
CA ASP A 72 -10.08 16.33 6.82
C ASP A 72 -9.06 16.15 5.67
N ALA A 73 -8.54 14.93 5.50
CA ALA A 73 -7.58 14.64 4.42
C ALA A 73 -8.26 14.61 3.04
N MET A 74 -9.52 14.19 2.96
CA MET A 74 -10.28 14.19 1.71
C MET A 74 -10.70 15.61 1.30
N ASP A 75 -11.07 16.45 2.27
CA ASP A 75 -11.38 17.85 2.02
C ASP A 75 -10.18 18.65 1.48
N ASN A 76 -8.96 18.20 1.77
CA ASN A 76 -7.70 18.79 1.31
C ASN A 76 -7.01 17.91 0.25
N TYR A 77 -7.77 17.37 -0.69
CA TYR A 77 -7.20 16.58 -1.78
C TYR A 77 -6.24 17.41 -2.64
N PRO A 78 -4.99 16.96 -2.86
CA PRO A 78 -3.98 17.72 -3.58
C PRO A 78 -4.19 17.69 -5.08
N GLU A 79 -4.16 18.87 -5.71
CA GLU A 79 -4.12 18.99 -7.16
C GLU A 79 -2.67 19.00 -7.67
N PRO A 80 -2.34 18.22 -8.72
CA PRO A 80 -1.00 18.22 -9.28
C PRO A 80 -0.75 19.49 -10.10
N ASN A 81 0.41 20.12 -9.87
CA ASN A 81 0.88 21.24 -10.66
C ASN A 81 2.37 21.07 -10.97
N VAL A 82 2.73 21.20 -12.24
CA VAL A 82 4.12 21.11 -12.70
C VAL A 82 4.68 22.50 -12.91
N LEU A 83 5.73 22.86 -12.18
CA LEU A 83 6.44 24.12 -12.32
C LEU A 83 7.69 23.93 -13.19
N PRO A 84 7.96 24.86 -14.14
CA PRO A 84 9.19 24.83 -14.93
C PRO A 84 10.39 25.11 -14.03
N ARG A 85 11.53 24.48 -14.32
CA ARG A 85 12.80 24.78 -13.65
C ARG A 85 13.65 25.78 -14.42
N ALA A 86 13.50 25.83 -15.75
CA ALA A 86 14.18 26.72 -16.65
C ALA A 86 13.18 27.33 -17.65
N ALA A 87 13.56 28.40 -18.33
CA ALA A 87 12.68 29.12 -19.25
C ALA A 87 12.28 28.27 -20.48
N ASP A 88 13.13 27.36 -20.90
CA ASP A 88 12.87 26.41 -22.00
C ASP A 88 11.91 25.26 -21.59
N ASP A 89 11.73 25.03 -20.29
CA ASP A 89 10.81 24.01 -19.76
C ASP A 89 9.35 24.47 -19.65
N GLU A 90 9.06 25.77 -19.83
CA GLU A 90 7.72 26.34 -19.58
C GLU A 90 6.62 25.64 -20.39
N GLN A 91 6.87 25.39 -21.67
CA GLN A 91 5.88 24.76 -22.55
C GLN A 91 5.62 23.30 -22.11
N THR A 92 6.67 22.56 -21.77
CA THR A 92 6.58 21.19 -21.27
C THR A 92 5.82 21.13 -19.92
N ALA A 93 6.13 22.03 -19.00
CA ALA A 93 5.45 22.13 -17.71
C ALA A 93 3.94 22.42 -17.87
N LYS A 94 3.57 23.33 -18.79
CA LYS A 94 2.16 23.62 -19.10
C LYS A 94 1.43 22.40 -19.69
N VAL A 95 2.08 21.64 -20.55
CA VAL A 95 1.51 20.42 -21.14
C VAL A 95 1.32 19.36 -20.05
N LEU A 96 2.34 19.10 -19.23
CA LEU A 96 2.27 18.12 -18.14
C LEU A 96 1.21 18.48 -17.10
N SER A 97 1.09 19.76 -16.72
CA SER A 97 0.05 20.23 -15.80
C SER A 97 -1.37 20.00 -16.30
N LYS A 98 -1.58 19.91 -17.63
CA LYS A 98 -2.88 19.57 -18.21
C LYS A 98 -3.12 18.06 -18.33
N ILE A 99 -2.07 17.29 -18.55
CA ILE A 99 -2.16 15.84 -18.72
C ILE A 99 -2.31 15.12 -17.38
N LEU A 100 -1.56 15.54 -16.36
CA LEU A 100 -1.55 14.87 -15.05
C LEU A 100 -2.92 14.72 -14.39
N PRO A 101 -3.79 15.74 -14.33
CA PRO A 101 -5.13 15.59 -13.78
C PRO A 101 -5.95 14.51 -14.49
N VAL A 102 -5.86 14.45 -15.83
CA VAL A 102 -6.56 13.47 -16.65
C VAL A 102 -6.05 12.05 -16.37
N LEU A 103 -4.72 11.87 -16.26
CA LEU A 103 -4.13 10.57 -15.91
C LEU A 103 -4.53 10.11 -14.51
N LEU A 104 -4.58 11.03 -13.55
CA LEU A 104 -4.99 10.71 -12.18
C LEU A 104 -6.49 10.37 -12.11
N GLU A 105 -7.34 11.08 -12.85
CA GLU A 105 -8.76 10.76 -12.96
C GLU A 105 -8.97 9.35 -13.57
N GLN A 106 -8.27 9.04 -14.67
CA GLN A 106 -8.32 7.73 -15.32
C GLN A 106 -7.82 6.59 -14.40
N ALA A 107 -6.82 6.86 -13.57
CA ALA A 107 -6.30 5.92 -12.57
C ALA A 107 -7.16 5.85 -11.29
N GLU A 108 -8.33 6.50 -11.23
CA GLU A 108 -9.19 6.60 -10.04
C GLU A 108 -8.40 7.02 -8.79
N TYR A 109 -7.47 7.96 -8.96
CA TYR A 109 -6.49 8.30 -7.92
C TYR A 109 -7.12 8.84 -6.64
N GLU A 110 -8.29 9.46 -6.71
CA GLU A 110 -9.03 9.91 -5.53
C GLU A 110 -9.37 8.73 -4.62
N GLN A 111 -9.84 7.62 -5.18
CA GLN A 111 -10.10 6.39 -4.42
C GLN A 111 -8.80 5.78 -3.86
N VAL A 112 -7.75 5.74 -4.67
CA VAL A 112 -6.41 5.27 -4.23
C VAL A 112 -5.87 6.14 -3.10
N TYR A 113 -6.08 7.46 -3.16
CA TYR A 113 -5.70 8.41 -2.13
C TYR A 113 -6.45 8.15 -0.83
N SER A 114 -7.78 8.03 -0.91
CA SER A 114 -8.65 7.67 0.22
C SER A 114 -8.19 6.38 0.90
N ASP A 115 -8.03 5.29 0.15
CA ASP A 115 -7.61 3.99 0.66
C ASP A 115 -6.21 4.04 1.30
N THR A 116 -5.31 4.82 0.72
CA THR A 116 -3.95 5.01 1.25
C THR A 116 -4.00 5.76 2.58
N TRP A 117 -4.85 6.79 2.70
CA TRP A 117 -5.04 7.53 3.95
C TRP A 117 -5.65 6.66 5.05
N TRP A 118 -6.66 5.84 4.75
CA TRP A 118 -7.21 4.87 5.69
C TRP A 118 -6.12 3.94 6.22
N ARG A 119 -5.26 3.42 5.34
CA ARG A 119 -4.13 2.56 5.73
C ARG A 119 -3.12 3.34 6.57
N LYS A 120 -2.72 4.54 6.15
CA LYS A 120 -1.79 5.40 6.87
C LYS A 120 -2.27 5.69 8.29
N LEU A 121 -3.52 6.06 8.48
CA LEU A 121 -4.08 6.39 9.79
C LEU A 121 -4.17 5.17 10.71
N LYS A 122 -4.48 4.00 10.19
CA LYS A 122 -4.59 2.75 10.97
C LYS A 122 -3.24 2.09 11.23
N GLN A 123 -2.36 2.08 10.26
CA GLN A 123 -1.13 1.28 10.25
C GLN A 123 0.13 2.13 10.49
N GLY A 124 0.01 3.47 10.43
CA GLY A 124 1.12 4.40 10.52
C GLY A 124 1.82 4.66 9.18
N THR A 125 1.58 3.82 8.17
CA THR A 125 2.19 3.93 6.84
C THR A 125 1.16 3.57 5.77
N GLY A 126 1.09 4.39 4.73
CA GLY A 126 0.35 4.09 3.50
C GLY A 126 1.31 4.03 2.33
N VAL A 127 1.24 2.97 1.54
CA VAL A 127 2.10 2.74 0.38
C VAL A 127 1.24 2.70 -0.88
N LYS A 128 1.69 3.37 -1.93
CA LYS A 128 1.14 3.31 -3.28
C LYS A 128 2.16 2.70 -4.22
N GLY A 129 1.71 1.83 -5.12
CA GLY A 129 2.51 1.34 -6.22
C GLY A 129 2.07 2.01 -7.52
N VAL A 130 3.04 2.39 -8.35
CA VAL A 130 2.80 2.88 -9.71
C VAL A 130 3.35 1.84 -10.66
N PHE A 131 2.51 1.35 -11.55
CA PHE A 131 2.82 0.27 -12.48
C PHE A 131 2.46 0.68 -13.90
N TRP A 132 3.10 0.06 -14.87
CA TRP A 132 2.66 0.07 -16.25
C TRP A 132 1.82 -1.18 -16.52
N ASP A 133 0.58 -1.00 -16.97
CA ASP A 133 -0.29 -2.08 -17.40
C ASP A 133 -0.30 -2.14 -18.94
N PRO A 134 0.42 -3.07 -19.56
CA PRO A 134 0.55 -3.13 -21.01
C PRO A 134 -0.73 -3.60 -21.73
N GLU A 135 -1.65 -4.26 -21.04
CA GLU A 135 -2.88 -4.81 -21.61
C GLU A 135 -4.05 -3.82 -21.56
N ALA A 136 -3.92 -2.76 -20.79
CA ALA A 136 -4.92 -1.72 -20.70
C ALA A 136 -5.16 -1.06 -22.07
N ARG A 137 -6.38 -0.57 -22.28
CA ARG A 137 -6.81 0.11 -23.52
C ARG A 137 -6.56 -0.69 -24.80
N GLY A 138 -6.80 -2.00 -24.75
CA GLY A 138 -6.62 -2.84 -25.94
C GLY A 138 -5.17 -3.00 -26.39
N GLY A 139 -4.21 -2.96 -25.46
CA GLY A 139 -2.79 -3.17 -25.72
C GLY A 139 -1.97 -1.89 -25.94
N VAL A 140 -2.57 -0.72 -25.79
CA VAL A 140 -1.84 0.57 -25.81
C VAL A 140 -1.04 0.79 -24.53
N GLY A 141 -1.54 0.22 -23.43
CA GLY A 141 -0.98 0.36 -22.10
C GLY A 141 -1.45 1.60 -21.36
N GLU A 142 -1.38 1.53 -20.03
CA GLU A 142 -1.78 2.63 -19.13
C GLU A 142 -0.98 2.61 -17.82
N ILE A 143 -0.89 3.79 -17.18
CA ILE A 143 -0.34 3.90 -15.82
C ILE A 143 -1.41 3.48 -14.82
N ALA A 144 -1.13 2.42 -14.07
CA ALA A 144 -1.98 1.95 -12.97
C ALA A 144 -1.39 2.40 -11.62
N ILE A 145 -2.21 3.06 -10.81
CA ILE A 145 -1.82 3.46 -9.45
C ILE A 145 -2.69 2.67 -8.48
N ARG A 146 -2.08 1.93 -7.55
CA ARG A 146 -2.82 1.05 -6.64
C ARG A 146 -2.36 1.22 -5.18
N PRO A 147 -3.28 1.18 -4.20
CA PRO A 147 -2.91 1.14 -2.79
C PRO A 147 -2.31 -0.24 -2.47
N MET A 148 -1.09 -0.25 -1.93
CA MET A 148 -0.39 -1.49 -1.60
C MET A 148 -0.75 -1.97 -0.19
N ASN A 149 -0.93 -3.29 -0.03
CA ASN A 149 -1.13 -3.86 1.30
C ASN A 149 0.22 -4.05 2.00
N LEU A 150 0.42 -3.31 3.09
CA LEU A 150 1.67 -3.36 3.83
C LEU A 150 2.00 -4.75 4.39
N LEU A 151 1.01 -5.60 4.69
CA LEU A 151 1.22 -6.99 5.11
C LEU A 151 1.77 -7.89 4.00
N MET A 152 1.58 -7.50 2.73
CA MET A 152 2.03 -8.26 1.55
C MET A 152 3.31 -7.68 0.92
N LEU A 153 3.89 -6.65 1.54
CA LEU A 153 5.06 -5.95 1.03
C LEU A 153 6.25 -6.20 1.96
N TYR A 154 7.38 -6.68 1.42
CA TYR A 154 8.56 -7.01 2.19
C TYR A 154 9.80 -6.37 1.56
N TRP A 155 10.60 -5.71 2.40
CA TRP A 155 11.84 -5.03 2.04
C TRP A 155 12.93 -5.34 3.05
N GLU A 156 14.16 -4.94 2.79
CA GLU A 156 15.28 -5.23 3.68
C GLU A 156 15.08 -4.62 5.08
N PRO A 157 15.21 -5.43 6.15
CA PRO A 157 15.10 -4.93 7.52
C PRO A 157 16.16 -3.86 7.83
N GLY A 158 15.71 -2.77 8.45
CA GLY A 158 16.56 -1.64 8.84
C GLY A 158 16.66 -0.52 7.81
N VAL A 159 16.18 -0.72 6.58
CA VAL A 159 16.11 0.33 5.57
C VAL A 159 14.94 1.28 5.90
N GLN A 160 15.20 2.58 5.89
CA GLN A 160 14.18 3.61 6.19
C GLN A 160 13.36 4.00 4.96
N ASP A 161 14.01 4.19 3.82
CA ASP A 161 13.34 4.43 2.54
C ASP A 161 13.23 3.11 1.77
N ILE A 162 12.01 2.72 1.43
CA ILE A 162 11.74 1.48 0.70
C ILE A 162 12.44 1.45 -0.68
N GLN A 163 12.74 2.62 -1.25
CA GLN A 163 13.46 2.75 -2.53
C GLN A 163 14.94 2.40 -2.40
N ASP A 164 15.51 2.47 -1.19
CA ASP A 164 16.89 2.09 -0.91
C ASP A 164 17.04 0.58 -0.68
N SER A 165 15.93 -0.17 -0.64
CA SER A 165 15.98 -1.62 -0.48
C SER A 165 16.52 -2.28 -1.76
N PRO A 166 17.56 -3.13 -1.67
CA PRO A 166 18.10 -3.82 -2.85
C PRO A 166 17.09 -4.76 -3.51
N ASP A 167 16.19 -5.30 -2.70
CA ASP A 167 15.12 -6.19 -3.15
C ASP A 167 13.80 -5.80 -2.50
N LEU A 168 12.71 -5.91 -3.26
CA LEU A 168 11.36 -5.68 -2.83
C LEU A 168 10.46 -6.85 -3.25
N PHE A 169 9.77 -7.44 -2.29
CA PHE A 169 8.80 -8.48 -2.56
C PHE A 169 7.39 -7.97 -2.35
N HIS A 170 6.57 -8.09 -3.37
CA HIS A 170 5.13 -7.91 -3.29
C HIS A 170 4.46 -9.27 -3.48
N LEU A 171 3.69 -9.72 -2.49
CA LEU A 171 2.94 -10.97 -2.55
C LEU A 171 1.51 -10.66 -2.96
N SER A 172 0.98 -11.41 -3.91
CA SER A 172 -0.43 -11.42 -4.29
C SER A 172 -1.00 -12.83 -4.20
N LEU A 173 -2.31 -12.92 -3.96
CA LEU A 173 -3.04 -14.19 -4.07
C LEU A 173 -3.65 -14.21 -5.47
N GLU A 174 -3.22 -15.16 -6.27
CA GLU A 174 -3.72 -15.37 -7.63
C GLU A 174 -4.44 -16.72 -7.72
N ASP A 175 -5.44 -16.79 -8.59
CA ASP A 175 -6.08 -18.06 -8.90
C ASP A 175 -5.12 -18.92 -9.75
N THR A 176 -4.94 -20.19 -9.37
CA THR A 176 -4.10 -21.13 -10.09
C THR A 176 -4.53 -21.31 -11.54
N ALA A 177 -5.81 -21.15 -11.85
CA ALA A 177 -6.33 -21.21 -13.22
C ALA A 177 -5.77 -20.10 -14.13
N ARG A 178 -5.39 -18.95 -13.56
CA ARG A 178 -4.75 -17.85 -14.30
C ARG A 178 -3.26 -18.05 -14.55
N LEU A 179 -2.61 -18.87 -13.74
CA LEU A 179 -1.17 -19.15 -13.85
C LEU A 179 -0.85 -20.23 -14.89
N THR A 180 -1.86 -20.96 -15.33
CA THR A 180 -1.74 -22.09 -16.29
C THR A 180 -2.26 -21.76 -17.69
N ALA A 181 -2.74 -20.55 -17.91
CA ALA A 181 -3.19 -20.03 -19.21
C ALA A 181 -2.06 -19.25 -19.89
#